data_d344e15e32ee2e58c42cd2696c5e3fd1
#
_entry.id   d344e15e32ee2e58c42cd2696c5e3fd1
#
_cell.length_a   1.000
_cell.length_b   1.000
_cell.length_c   1.000
_cell.angle_alpha   90.00
_cell.angle_beta   90.00
_cell.angle_gamma   90.00
#
_symmetry.space_group_name_H-M   'P 1'
#
loop_
_entity.id
_entity.type
_entity.pdbx_description
1 polymer ?
#
loop_
_entity_poly.entity_id
_entity_poly.type
_entity_poly.pdbx_seq_one_letter_code
_entity_poly.pdbx_strand_id
1 'polypeptide(L)'
;MRTDTALSVAKSLVLLMVTVAAATTRAEERRITRDELPVAVRKTADKQAVGATVRGYTREVENGQVEFEVELLTGGHTKDVSIAPDGRVLEVEEQVEIGSLPEEVKSGLQGAASSGKITKVESITKNGILVAYEAKVAGSGKHSEVQVGPDGKRLNHEE
;
A
#
# COMPACT_ATOMS: atom_id res chain seq x y z
N MET A 1 -57.05 -23.09 -54.03
CA MET A 1 -55.71 -23.38 -53.48
C MET A 1 -54.92 -22.10 -53.49
N ARG A 2 -54.79 -21.50 -52.37
CA ARG A 2 -53.97 -20.28 -52.16
C ARG A 2 -52.87 -20.63 -51.15
N THR A 3 -51.64 -20.52 -51.62
CA THR A 3 -50.44 -20.74 -50.83
C THR A 3 -49.99 -19.40 -50.25
N ASP A 4 -50.17 -19.21 -48.96
CA ASP A 4 -49.67 -18.04 -48.23
C ASP A 4 -48.22 -18.29 -47.81
N THR A 5 -47.31 -17.52 -48.43
CA THR A 5 -45.90 -17.52 -48.09
C THR A 5 -45.65 -16.51 -46.95
N ALA A 6 -45.44 -17.00 -45.75
CA ALA A 6 -45.09 -16.16 -44.59
C ALA A 6 -43.62 -15.80 -44.68
N LEU A 7 -43.34 -14.50 -44.80
CA LEU A 7 -41.99 -13.92 -44.80
C LEU A 7 -41.55 -13.69 -43.36
N SER A 8 -40.64 -14.54 -42.88
CA SER A 8 -40.04 -14.41 -41.54
C SER A 8 -38.93 -13.34 -41.56
N VAL A 9 -39.18 -12.22 -40.91
CA VAL A 9 -38.20 -11.15 -40.70
C VAL A 9 -37.39 -11.48 -39.45
N ALA A 10 -36.19 -12.01 -39.65
CA ALA A 10 -35.21 -12.21 -38.58
C ALA A 10 -34.64 -10.86 -38.17
N LYS A 11 -34.99 -10.39 -36.94
CA LYS A 11 -34.38 -9.22 -36.30
C LYS A 11 -33.04 -9.63 -35.73
N SER A 12 -31.93 -9.28 -36.41
CA SER A 12 -30.57 -9.38 -35.85
C SER A 12 -30.37 -8.35 -34.78
N LEU A 13 -30.36 -8.82 -33.54
CA LEU A 13 -29.95 -8.01 -32.37
C LEU A 13 -28.41 -7.97 -32.32
N VAL A 14 -27.85 -6.87 -32.80
CA VAL A 14 -26.40 -6.61 -32.65
C VAL A 14 -26.17 -6.19 -31.21
N LEU A 15 -25.68 -7.12 -30.37
CA LEU A 15 -25.24 -6.84 -29.01
C LEU A 15 -23.88 -6.17 -29.09
N LEU A 16 -23.85 -4.84 -28.94
CA LEU A 16 -22.62 -4.05 -28.82
C LEU A 16 -22.01 -4.32 -27.44
N MET A 17 -21.04 -5.23 -27.39
CA MET A 17 -20.20 -5.40 -26.19
C MET A 17 -19.28 -4.19 -26.04
N VAL A 18 -19.64 -3.28 -25.14
CA VAL A 18 -18.73 -2.24 -24.67
C VAL A 18 -17.77 -2.90 -23.69
N THR A 19 -16.58 -3.26 -24.14
CA THR A 19 -15.48 -3.66 -23.26
C THR A 19 -14.97 -2.40 -22.58
N VAL A 20 -15.39 -2.17 -21.34
CA VAL A 20 -14.73 -1.19 -20.46
C VAL A 20 -13.37 -1.79 -20.09
N ALA A 21 -12.33 -1.32 -20.77
CA ALA A 21 -10.96 -1.58 -20.35
C ALA A 21 -10.78 -0.81 -19.03
N ALA A 22 -10.79 -1.52 -17.90
CA ALA A 22 -10.31 -0.96 -16.64
C ALA A 22 -8.82 -0.66 -16.84
N ALA A 23 -8.49 0.61 -17.00
CA ALA A 23 -7.10 1.06 -16.93
C ALA A 23 -6.65 0.83 -15.48
N THR A 24 -5.90 -0.24 -15.26
CA THR A 24 -5.13 -0.39 -14.03
C THR A 24 -4.07 0.71 -14.08
N THR A 25 -4.29 1.79 -13.33
CA THR A 25 -3.28 2.81 -13.10
C THR A 25 -2.18 2.14 -12.29
N ARG A 26 -1.14 1.72 -12.99
CA ARG A 26 0.07 1.22 -12.35
C ARG A 26 0.66 2.37 -11.56
N ALA A 27 0.92 2.16 -10.27
CA ALA A 27 1.66 3.11 -9.48
C ALA A 27 2.98 3.44 -10.20
N GLU A 28 3.27 4.72 -10.40
CA GLU A 28 4.53 5.19 -10.97
C GLU A 28 5.43 5.60 -9.82
N GLU A 29 6.43 4.78 -9.54
CA GLU A 29 7.43 5.02 -8.52
C GLU A 29 8.73 5.50 -9.17
N ARG A 30 9.33 6.57 -8.66
CA ARG A 30 10.59 7.10 -9.13
C ARG A 30 11.45 7.61 -7.99
N ARG A 31 12.65 7.07 -7.86
CA ARG A 31 13.69 7.61 -6.97
C ARG A 31 14.03 9.04 -7.38
N ILE A 32 14.14 9.91 -6.39
CA ILE A 32 14.48 11.32 -6.55
C ILE A 32 15.54 11.76 -5.54
N THR A 33 16.10 12.92 -5.77
CA THR A 33 17.00 13.57 -4.83
C THR A 33 16.25 14.48 -3.87
N ARG A 34 16.88 14.87 -2.76
CA ARG A 34 16.30 15.82 -1.82
C ARG A 34 15.93 17.16 -2.47
N ASP A 35 16.73 17.61 -3.44
CA ASP A 35 16.52 18.90 -4.09
C ASP A 35 15.35 18.91 -5.07
N GLU A 36 14.92 17.72 -5.53
CA GLU A 36 13.71 17.55 -6.33
C GLU A 36 12.43 17.58 -5.50
N LEU A 37 12.53 17.47 -4.16
CA LEU A 37 11.36 17.57 -3.28
C LEU A 37 10.76 18.99 -3.31
N PRO A 38 9.43 19.11 -3.36
CA PRO A 38 8.75 20.39 -3.10
C PRO A 38 9.19 20.97 -1.74
N VAL A 39 9.22 22.31 -1.64
CA VAL A 39 9.71 22.98 -0.44
C VAL A 39 8.98 22.53 0.84
N ALA A 40 7.65 22.34 0.76
CA ALA A 40 6.84 21.90 1.91
C ALA A 40 7.20 20.47 2.31
N VAL A 41 7.34 19.56 1.34
CA VAL A 41 7.72 18.15 1.54
C VAL A 41 9.11 18.07 2.16
N ARG A 42 10.08 18.81 1.59
CA ARG A 42 11.46 18.84 2.10
C ARG A 42 11.51 19.28 3.56
N LYS A 43 10.75 20.31 3.93
CA LYS A 43 10.67 20.81 5.31
C LYS A 43 10.14 19.72 6.25
N THR A 44 9.17 18.92 5.83
CA THR A 44 8.64 17.82 6.61
C THR A 44 9.63 16.66 6.68
N ALA A 45 10.21 16.26 5.54
CA ALA A 45 11.22 15.21 5.48
C ALA A 45 12.41 15.52 6.39
N ASP A 46 12.92 16.77 6.37
CA ASP A 46 14.02 17.20 7.25
C ASP A 46 13.66 17.08 8.73
N LYS A 47 12.41 17.37 9.09
CA LYS A 47 11.94 17.20 10.48
C LYS A 47 11.87 15.73 10.90
N GLN A 48 11.39 14.87 10.00
CA GLN A 48 11.31 13.42 10.23
C GLN A 48 12.70 12.79 10.31
N ALA A 49 13.68 13.34 9.59
CA ALA A 49 15.05 12.84 9.56
C ALA A 49 15.90 13.24 10.77
N VAL A 50 15.38 13.99 11.74
CA VAL A 50 16.15 14.38 12.92
C VAL A 50 16.53 13.13 13.72
N GLY A 51 17.83 12.88 13.90
CA GLY A 51 18.36 11.70 14.59
C GLY A 51 18.35 10.40 13.75
N ALA A 52 17.98 10.47 12.48
CA ALA A 52 17.95 9.34 11.56
C ALA A 52 18.96 9.50 10.44
N THR A 53 19.29 8.38 9.78
CA THR A 53 20.01 8.36 8.50
C THR A 53 19.00 8.29 7.37
N VAL A 54 19.01 9.25 6.45
CA VAL A 54 18.19 9.21 5.24
C VAL A 54 18.76 8.17 4.28
N ARG A 55 17.93 7.22 3.85
CA ARG A 55 18.26 6.16 2.89
C ARG A 55 17.90 6.55 1.47
N GLY A 56 16.83 7.32 1.30
CA GLY A 56 16.36 7.76 0.00
C GLY A 56 15.12 8.61 0.05
N TYR A 57 14.76 9.06 -1.15
CA TYR A 57 13.49 9.74 -1.41
C TYR A 57 12.87 9.15 -2.67
N THR A 58 11.56 8.99 -2.63
CA THR A 58 10.77 8.48 -3.74
C THR A 58 9.62 9.44 -4.04
N ARG A 59 9.28 9.58 -5.30
CA ARG A 59 8.04 10.21 -5.76
C ARG A 59 7.16 9.11 -6.31
N GLU A 60 5.96 9.02 -5.82
CA GLU A 60 4.96 8.06 -6.25
C GLU A 60 3.74 8.74 -6.83
N VAL A 61 3.07 8.05 -7.75
CA VAL A 61 1.76 8.44 -8.25
C VAL A 61 0.85 7.24 -8.09
N GLU A 62 -0.03 7.31 -7.13
CA GLU A 62 -1.02 6.28 -6.88
C GLU A 62 -2.43 6.87 -7.01
N ASN A 63 -3.31 6.18 -7.75
CA ASN A 63 -4.70 6.63 -8.00
C ASN A 63 -4.79 8.10 -8.50
N GLY A 64 -3.75 8.57 -9.23
CA GLY A 64 -3.66 9.94 -9.74
C GLY A 64 -3.24 10.97 -8.70
N GLN A 65 -2.91 10.55 -7.48
CA GLN A 65 -2.37 11.41 -6.43
C GLN A 65 -0.84 11.28 -6.38
N VAL A 66 -0.16 12.41 -6.22
CA VAL A 66 1.29 12.46 -6.06
C VAL A 66 1.62 12.42 -4.59
N GLU A 67 2.53 11.53 -4.20
CA GLU A 67 3.07 11.41 -2.86
C GLU A 67 4.59 11.39 -2.91
N PHE A 68 5.22 11.72 -1.80
CA PHE A 68 6.67 11.69 -1.64
C PHE A 68 7.01 10.88 -0.40
N GLU A 69 7.86 9.88 -0.56
CA GLU A 69 8.33 9.07 0.55
C GLU A 69 9.75 9.49 0.94
N VAL A 70 10.03 9.49 2.23
CA VAL A 70 11.38 9.54 2.78
C VAL A 70 11.66 8.26 3.56
N GLU A 71 12.69 7.53 3.13
CA GLU A 71 13.17 6.32 3.78
C GLU A 71 14.23 6.68 4.82
N LEU A 72 14.02 6.25 6.05
CA LEU A 72 14.86 6.56 7.20
C LEU A 72 15.37 5.29 7.88
N LEU A 73 16.52 5.40 8.53
CA LEU A 73 17.06 4.38 9.43
C LEU A 73 17.40 5.03 10.78
N THR A 74 16.78 4.55 11.84
CA THR A 74 16.99 5.03 13.20
C THR A 74 17.27 3.85 14.12
N GLY A 75 18.45 3.84 14.77
CA GLY A 75 18.80 2.77 15.70
C GLY A 75 18.83 1.36 15.08
N GLY A 76 18.98 1.25 13.75
CA GLY A 76 18.93 -0.02 13.01
C GLY A 76 17.53 -0.41 12.53
N HIS A 77 16.49 0.36 12.86
CA HIS A 77 15.11 0.14 12.43
C HIS A 77 14.76 1.06 11.27
N THR A 78 14.01 0.55 10.31
CA THR A 78 13.52 1.32 9.17
C THR A 78 12.29 2.12 9.59
N LYS A 79 12.16 3.29 8.97
CA LYS A 79 10.97 4.13 9.05
C LYS A 79 10.77 4.81 7.71
N ASP A 80 9.61 4.58 7.12
CA ASP A 80 9.21 5.16 5.85
C ASP A 80 8.06 6.15 6.11
N VAL A 81 8.14 7.34 5.50
CA VAL A 81 7.17 8.41 5.74
C VAL A 81 6.66 8.94 4.42
N SER A 82 5.38 8.71 4.13
CA SER A 82 4.67 9.27 2.99
C SER A 82 4.15 10.68 3.30
N ILE A 83 4.40 11.59 2.38
CA ILE A 83 4.14 13.03 2.55
C ILE A 83 3.41 13.55 1.32
N ALA A 84 2.28 14.22 1.53
CA ALA A 84 1.54 14.91 0.49
C ALA A 84 2.34 16.12 -0.06
N PRO A 85 2.06 16.60 -1.29
CA PRO A 85 2.74 17.75 -1.89
C PRO A 85 2.70 19.03 -1.05
N ASP A 86 1.70 19.18 -0.20
CA ASP A 86 1.55 20.30 0.74
C ASP A 86 2.39 20.16 2.02
N GLY A 87 3.10 19.03 2.17
CA GLY A 87 3.95 18.74 3.31
C GLY A 87 3.25 18.04 4.48
N ARG A 88 1.99 17.68 4.36
CA ARG A 88 1.26 16.90 5.38
C ARG A 88 1.73 15.45 5.33
N VAL A 89 2.03 14.87 6.50
CA VAL A 89 2.31 13.43 6.64
C VAL A 89 1.02 12.66 6.42
N LEU A 90 1.03 11.73 5.48
CA LEU A 90 -0.08 10.85 5.15
C LEU A 90 0.03 9.57 5.93
N GLU A 91 1.21 8.95 5.86
CA GLU A 91 1.47 7.64 6.42
C GLU A 91 2.87 7.57 7.03
N VAL A 92 3.01 6.76 8.05
CA VAL A 92 4.29 6.37 8.66
C VAL A 92 4.28 4.87 8.86
N GLU A 93 5.22 4.19 8.22
CA GLU A 93 5.56 2.81 8.49
C GLU A 93 6.83 2.78 9.34
N GLU A 94 6.77 2.13 10.49
CA GLU A 94 7.91 2.06 11.39
C GLU A 94 8.15 0.63 11.84
N GLN A 95 9.38 0.14 11.61
CA GLN A 95 9.78 -1.18 12.06
C GLN A 95 9.70 -1.27 13.57
N VAL A 96 9.06 -2.32 14.06
CA VAL A 96 8.87 -2.59 15.48
C VAL A 96 9.33 -4.01 15.83
N GLU A 97 9.81 -4.17 17.07
CA GLU A 97 10.17 -5.49 17.56
C GLU A 97 8.91 -6.31 17.88
N ILE A 98 8.77 -7.49 17.29
CA ILE A 98 7.62 -8.35 17.52
C ILE A 98 7.39 -8.66 19.01
N GLY A 99 8.47 -8.72 19.81
CA GLY A 99 8.41 -8.96 21.24
C GLY A 99 7.75 -7.82 22.03
N SER A 100 7.74 -6.59 21.50
CA SER A 100 7.16 -5.42 22.15
C SER A 100 5.68 -5.22 21.87
N LEU A 101 5.10 -5.98 20.94
CA LEU A 101 3.71 -5.84 20.53
C LEU A 101 2.73 -6.39 21.56
N PRO A 102 1.48 -5.90 21.58
CA PRO A 102 0.39 -6.53 22.33
C PRO A 102 0.22 -8.01 21.93
N GLU A 103 -0.20 -8.84 22.87
CA GLU A 103 -0.31 -10.30 22.65
C GLU A 103 -1.33 -10.64 21.57
N GLU A 104 -2.40 -9.88 21.48
CA GLU A 104 -3.44 -10.01 20.44
C GLU A 104 -2.86 -9.79 19.04
N VAL A 105 -2.01 -8.76 18.90
CA VAL A 105 -1.34 -8.43 17.63
C VAL A 105 -0.34 -9.53 17.26
N LYS A 106 0.50 -9.98 18.21
CA LYS A 106 1.44 -11.08 17.98
C LYS A 106 0.72 -12.34 17.50
N SER A 107 -0.34 -12.74 18.23
CA SER A 107 -1.13 -13.91 17.89
C SER A 107 -1.81 -13.78 16.54
N GLY A 108 -2.33 -12.57 16.22
CA GLY A 108 -2.95 -12.27 14.94
C GLY A 108 -1.97 -12.37 13.77
N LEU A 109 -0.79 -11.76 13.88
CA LEU A 109 0.26 -11.84 12.87
C LEU A 109 0.75 -13.28 12.66
N GLN A 110 0.98 -14.03 13.74
CA GLN A 110 1.37 -15.44 13.68
C GLN A 110 0.30 -16.31 12.99
N GLY A 111 -0.96 -16.09 13.34
CA GLY A 111 -2.09 -16.76 12.70
C GLY A 111 -2.22 -16.42 11.22
N ALA A 112 -2.06 -15.14 10.85
CA ALA A 112 -2.11 -14.70 9.46
C ALA A 112 -0.92 -15.20 8.64
N ALA A 113 0.28 -15.29 9.23
CA ALA A 113 1.49 -15.82 8.59
C ALA A 113 1.41 -17.36 8.36
N SER A 114 0.48 -18.04 9.01
CA SER A 114 0.32 -19.50 8.90
C SER A 114 1.62 -20.26 9.19
N SER A 115 2.19 -20.95 8.20
CA SER A 115 3.48 -21.66 8.31
C SER A 115 4.70 -20.84 7.88
N GLY A 116 4.51 -19.61 7.45
CA GLY A 116 5.59 -18.73 7.03
C GLY A 116 6.35 -18.16 8.23
N LYS A 117 7.60 -17.77 7.99
CA LYS A 117 8.45 -17.12 9.00
C LYS A 117 8.28 -15.60 8.89
N ILE A 118 7.84 -14.95 9.95
CA ILE A 118 7.84 -13.49 10.05
C ILE A 118 9.30 -13.03 10.11
N THR A 119 9.67 -12.13 9.21
CA THR A 119 11.04 -11.61 9.07
C THR A 119 11.18 -10.16 9.48
N LYS A 120 10.10 -9.38 9.40
CA LYS A 120 10.01 -7.97 9.80
C LYS A 120 8.58 -7.69 10.22
N VAL A 121 8.39 -6.77 11.16
CA VAL A 121 7.07 -6.22 11.49
C VAL A 121 7.16 -4.71 11.47
N GLU A 122 6.14 -4.07 10.93
CA GLU A 122 5.99 -2.62 10.88
C GLU A 122 4.65 -2.22 11.48
N SER A 123 4.62 -1.08 12.14
CA SER A 123 3.38 -0.41 12.51
C SER A 123 3.02 0.58 11.41
N ILE A 124 1.75 0.64 11.00
CA ILE A 124 1.24 1.56 9.97
C ILE A 124 0.36 2.59 10.66
N THR A 125 0.74 3.86 10.52
CA THR A 125 0.02 4.99 11.10
C THR A 125 -0.41 5.93 9.98
N LYS A 126 -1.71 6.13 9.78
CA LYS A 126 -2.28 7.04 8.79
C LYS A 126 -2.88 8.27 9.46
N ASN A 127 -2.48 9.45 9.01
CA ASN A 127 -2.95 10.72 9.57
C ASN A 127 -2.81 10.79 11.12
N GLY A 128 -1.76 10.18 11.68
CA GLY A 128 -1.48 10.15 13.11
C GLY A 128 -2.26 9.08 13.90
N ILE A 129 -3.00 8.21 13.24
CA ILE A 129 -3.76 7.12 13.87
C ILE A 129 -3.14 5.79 13.47
N LEU A 130 -2.78 4.95 14.45
CA LEU A 130 -2.34 3.58 14.21
C LEU A 130 -3.49 2.78 13.61
N VAL A 131 -3.32 2.28 12.40
CA VAL A 131 -4.35 1.56 11.65
C VAL A 131 -4.07 0.08 11.51
N ALA A 132 -2.78 -0.30 11.41
CA ALA A 132 -2.41 -1.70 11.22
C ALA A 132 -1.01 -2.01 11.77
N TYR A 133 -0.74 -3.31 11.87
CA TYR A 133 0.60 -3.88 11.90
C TYR A 133 0.75 -4.81 10.71
N GLU A 134 1.85 -4.65 9.98
CA GLU A 134 2.20 -5.49 8.86
C GLU A 134 3.36 -6.41 9.21
N ALA A 135 3.28 -7.67 8.78
CA ALA A 135 4.41 -8.59 8.86
C ALA A 135 4.83 -9.05 7.48
N LYS A 136 6.13 -8.90 7.20
CA LYS A 136 6.78 -9.53 6.03
C LYS A 136 7.06 -10.99 6.36
N VAL A 137 6.53 -11.89 5.53
CA VAL A 137 6.53 -13.33 5.75
C VAL A 137 7.33 -14.03 4.66
N ALA A 138 8.32 -14.81 5.04
CA ALA A 138 9.07 -15.69 4.15
C ALA A 138 8.55 -17.13 4.26
N GLY A 139 8.24 -17.76 3.12
CA GLY A 139 7.79 -19.14 3.09
C GLY A 139 7.84 -19.74 1.69
N SER A 140 8.25 -21.01 1.58
CA SER A 140 8.23 -21.81 0.34
C SER A 140 8.79 -21.11 -0.90
N GLY A 141 9.86 -20.30 -0.73
CA GLY A 141 10.50 -19.54 -1.82
C GLY A 141 9.74 -18.29 -2.28
N LYS A 142 8.71 -17.86 -1.54
CA LYS A 142 7.95 -16.64 -1.79
C LYS A 142 8.00 -15.72 -0.57
N HIS A 143 7.90 -14.43 -0.84
CA HIS A 143 7.64 -13.42 0.17
C HIS A 143 6.19 -12.97 0.04
N SER A 144 5.55 -12.71 1.17
CA SER A 144 4.19 -12.17 1.25
C SER A 144 4.11 -11.21 2.42
N GLU A 145 3.10 -10.39 2.44
CA GLU A 145 2.77 -9.48 3.52
C GLU A 145 1.42 -9.86 4.10
N VAL A 146 1.26 -9.66 5.40
CA VAL A 146 0.01 -9.88 6.10
C VAL A 146 -0.21 -8.74 7.09
N GLN A 147 -1.43 -8.24 7.14
CA GLN A 147 -1.78 -7.14 8.02
C GLN A 147 -2.85 -7.54 9.04
N VAL A 148 -2.71 -7.01 10.24
CA VAL A 148 -3.71 -7.08 11.31
C VAL A 148 -3.97 -5.69 11.88
N GLY A 149 -5.18 -5.46 12.33
CA GLY A 149 -5.53 -4.24 13.05
C GLY A 149 -4.87 -4.16 14.44
N PRO A 150 -4.98 -3.01 15.12
CA PRO A 150 -4.50 -2.85 16.49
C PRO A 150 -5.12 -3.81 17.50
N ASP A 151 -6.26 -4.43 17.17
CA ASP A 151 -6.94 -5.47 17.95
C ASP A 151 -6.49 -6.90 17.59
N GLY A 152 -5.49 -7.04 16.72
CA GLY A 152 -4.94 -8.32 16.27
C GLY A 152 -5.78 -9.05 15.23
N LYS A 153 -6.92 -8.50 14.79
CA LYS A 153 -7.74 -9.13 13.75
C LYS A 153 -7.14 -8.90 12.38
N ARG A 154 -7.13 -9.95 11.56
CA ARG A 154 -6.66 -9.86 10.18
C ARG A 154 -7.51 -8.85 9.39
N LEU A 155 -6.84 -8.00 8.65
CA LEU A 155 -7.48 -7.08 7.72
C LEU A 155 -7.81 -7.80 6.41
N ASN A 156 -8.93 -7.44 5.79
CA ASN A 156 -9.39 -7.99 4.52
C ASN A 156 -8.89 -7.17 3.32
N HIS A 157 -8.27 -6.04 3.58
CA HIS A 157 -7.65 -5.13 2.61
C HIS A 157 -6.37 -4.59 3.25
N GLU A 158 -5.42 -4.21 2.44
CA GLU A 158 -4.21 -3.52 2.88
C GLU A 158 -4.56 -2.06 3.20
N GLU A 159 -3.95 -1.58 4.29
CA GLU A 159 -4.09 -0.19 4.70
C GLU A 159 -3.12 0.70 3.91
#